data_ee9b2b5ed3f7ab71f55da69b215a13b4
#
_entry.id   ee9b2b5ed3f7ab71f55da69b215a13b4
#
_cell.length_a   1.000
_cell.length_b   1.000
_cell.length_c   1.000
_cell.angle_alpha   90.00
_cell.angle_beta   90.00
_cell.angle_gamma   90.00
#
_symmetry.space_group_name_H-M   'P 1'
#
loop_
_entity.id
_entity.type
_entity.pdbx_description
1 polymer ?
#
loop_
_entity_poly.entity_id
_entity_poly.type
_entity_poly.pdbx_seq_one_letter_code
_entity_poly.pdbx_strand_id
1 'polypeptide(L)'
;IRDTPGFIPAEKYASGTPMPNELGSVERFRFITSPEFVAVLDAGVAVGVTGLQSTLVNNVDVYQFIVCAADGWSQVALRGKESMDVTFLPTGMKSKSDPHGQRGYAGAIWWKAVMVENPGWVAVGEVGIPAL
;
A
#
# COMPACT_ATOMS: atom_id res chain seq x y z
N ILE A 1 -18.56 -1.28 -5.03
CA ILE A 1 -17.82 -2.12 -6.02
C ILE A 1 -18.51 -3.49 -6.15
N ARG A 2 -18.83 -4.21 -5.06
CA ARG A 2 -19.43 -5.56 -5.12
C ARG A 2 -20.77 -5.61 -5.84
N ASP A 3 -21.52 -4.52 -5.85
CA ASP A 3 -22.84 -4.41 -6.52
C ASP A 3 -22.72 -3.91 -7.97
N THR A 4 -21.50 -3.75 -8.47
CA THR A 4 -21.29 -3.34 -9.87
C THR A 4 -21.60 -4.49 -10.81
N PRO A 5 -22.41 -4.28 -11.87
CA PRO A 5 -22.66 -5.31 -12.88
C PRO A 5 -21.34 -5.83 -13.49
N GLY A 6 -21.19 -7.15 -13.57
CA GLY A 6 -19.97 -7.78 -14.10
C GLY A 6 -18.84 -7.94 -13.09
N PHE A 7 -19.04 -7.60 -11.79
CA PHE A 7 -18.05 -7.86 -10.77
C PHE A 7 -17.88 -9.37 -10.51
N ILE A 8 -16.66 -9.86 -10.62
CA ILE A 8 -16.28 -11.24 -10.32
C ILE A 8 -15.44 -11.23 -9.05
N PRO A 9 -15.95 -11.76 -7.93
CA PRO A 9 -15.15 -11.87 -6.69
C PRO A 9 -13.91 -12.74 -6.88
N ALA A 10 -12.83 -12.45 -6.21
CA ALA A 10 -11.58 -13.22 -6.28
C ALA A 10 -11.77 -14.71 -5.97
N GLU A 11 -12.72 -15.03 -5.10
CA GLU A 11 -13.09 -16.40 -4.72
C GLU A 11 -13.71 -17.22 -5.90
N LYS A 12 -14.23 -16.56 -6.93
CA LYS A 12 -14.89 -17.18 -8.09
C LYS A 12 -14.02 -17.23 -9.33
N TYR A 13 -12.73 -16.98 -9.23
CA TYR A 13 -11.83 -17.09 -10.37
C TYR A 13 -11.66 -18.55 -10.79
N ALA A 14 -12.03 -18.85 -12.02
CA ALA A 14 -12.05 -20.23 -12.53
C ALA A 14 -10.64 -20.83 -12.74
N SER A 15 -9.62 -20.02 -12.99
CA SER A 15 -8.28 -20.50 -13.35
C SER A 15 -7.11 -19.59 -12.93
N GLY A 16 -7.39 -18.52 -12.22
CA GLY A 16 -6.35 -17.56 -11.79
C GLY A 16 -6.09 -17.60 -10.29
N THR A 17 -4.84 -17.54 -9.90
CA THR A 17 -4.49 -17.29 -8.49
C THR A 17 -4.73 -15.81 -8.19
N PRO A 18 -5.60 -15.46 -7.23
CA PRO A 18 -5.80 -14.07 -6.86
C PRO A 18 -4.53 -13.49 -6.23
N MET A 19 -4.31 -12.19 -6.44
CA MET A 19 -3.25 -11.46 -5.74
C MET A 19 -3.58 -11.31 -4.25
N PRO A 20 -2.58 -11.16 -3.38
CA PRO A 20 -2.82 -10.83 -1.98
C PRO A 20 -3.69 -9.58 -1.84
N ASN A 21 -4.72 -9.64 -1.00
CA ASN A 21 -5.69 -8.56 -0.76
C ASN A 21 -6.54 -8.15 -1.98
N GLU A 22 -6.64 -9.00 -3.00
CA GLU A 22 -7.51 -8.77 -4.14
C GLU A 22 -8.98 -9.04 -3.76
N LEU A 23 -9.85 -8.07 -4.03
CA LEU A 23 -11.30 -8.20 -3.82
C LEU A 23 -11.99 -8.91 -4.99
N GLY A 24 -11.53 -8.67 -6.19
CA GLY A 24 -12.14 -9.14 -7.41
C GLY A 24 -11.80 -8.26 -8.61
N SER A 25 -12.46 -8.53 -9.71
CA SER A 25 -12.26 -7.82 -10.98
C SER A 25 -13.57 -7.41 -11.64
N VAL A 26 -13.50 -6.33 -12.40
CA VAL A 26 -14.54 -5.93 -13.37
C VAL A 26 -13.85 -5.75 -14.71
N GLU A 27 -14.22 -6.54 -15.70
CA GLU A 27 -13.60 -6.55 -17.03
C GLU A 27 -12.06 -6.68 -16.96
N ARG A 28 -11.33 -5.57 -17.16
CA ARG A 28 -9.86 -5.51 -17.14
C ARG A 28 -9.29 -4.93 -15.85
N PHE A 29 -10.14 -4.43 -14.96
CA PHE A 29 -9.72 -3.82 -13.72
C PHE A 29 -9.71 -4.85 -12.58
N ARG A 30 -8.63 -4.93 -11.86
CA ARG A 30 -8.50 -5.68 -10.62
C ARG A 30 -8.50 -4.72 -9.44
N PHE A 31 -9.27 -5.03 -8.42
CA PHE A 31 -9.39 -4.23 -7.21
C PHE A 31 -8.60 -4.87 -6.09
N ILE A 32 -7.57 -4.17 -5.65
CA ILE A 32 -6.69 -4.59 -4.56
C ILE A 32 -6.87 -3.60 -3.42
N THR A 33 -7.05 -4.09 -2.20
CA THR A 33 -7.14 -3.26 -1.01
C THR A 33 -5.81 -3.23 -0.28
N SER A 34 -5.45 -2.06 0.26
CA SER A 34 -4.30 -1.94 1.14
C SER A 34 -4.71 -1.21 2.42
N PRO A 35 -4.38 -1.73 3.61
CA PRO A 35 -4.63 -1.04 4.87
C PRO A 35 -3.79 0.23 5.05
N GLU A 36 -2.79 0.44 4.21
CA GLU A 36 -1.94 1.63 4.24
C GLU A 36 -2.57 2.85 3.57
N PHE A 37 -3.64 2.65 2.77
CA PHE A 37 -4.44 3.75 2.23
C PHE A 37 -5.41 4.26 3.31
N VAL A 38 -4.93 5.18 4.13
CA VAL A 38 -5.72 5.83 5.18
C VAL A 38 -6.38 7.08 4.60
N ALA A 39 -7.61 7.36 5.03
CA ALA A 39 -8.29 8.61 4.67
C ALA A 39 -7.49 9.83 5.13
N VAL A 40 -7.43 10.86 4.29
CA VAL A 40 -6.90 12.16 4.67
C VAL A 40 -8.03 12.92 5.33
N LEU A 41 -7.93 13.07 6.65
CA LEU A 41 -8.98 13.68 7.44
C LEU A 41 -9.07 15.18 7.15
N ASP A 42 -10.29 15.70 7.10
CA ASP A 42 -10.59 17.13 6.98
C ASP A 42 -10.02 17.82 5.72
N ALA A 43 -9.71 17.05 4.68
CA ALA A 43 -9.06 17.54 3.46
C ALA A 43 -10.02 17.91 2.32
N GLY A 44 -11.30 17.58 2.44
CA GLY A 44 -12.32 17.85 1.42
C GLY A 44 -13.04 19.17 1.61
N VAL A 45 -14.22 19.26 1.02
CA VAL A 45 -15.10 20.43 1.16
C VAL A 45 -15.73 20.48 2.55
N ALA A 46 -16.23 21.67 2.96
CA ALA A 46 -16.92 21.84 4.23
C ALA A 46 -18.18 20.97 4.33
N VAL A 47 -18.40 20.35 5.47
CA VAL A 47 -19.44 19.33 5.74
C VAL A 47 -20.87 19.83 5.62
N GLY A 48 -21.12 21.11 5.58
CA GLY A 48 -22.42 21.74 5.82
C GLY A 48 -23.67 21.15 5.16
N VAL A 49 -23.61 20.44 4.02
CA VAL A 49 -24.82 20.01 3.28
C VAL A 49 -24.68 18.65 2.57
N THR A 50 -23.55 18.03 2.61
CA THR A 50 -23.24 16.94 1.65
C THR A 50 -23.60 15.53 2.13
N GLY A 51 -23.88 15.33 3.43
CA GLY A 51 -24.10 13.97 3.99
C GLY A 51 -22.90 13.04 3.81
N LEU A 52 -21.71 13.60 3.63
CA LEU A 52 -20.46 12.85 3.48
C LEU A 52 -19.79 12.66 4.84
N GLN A 53 -18.96 11.61 4.90
CA GLN A 53 -18.21 11.25 6.11
C GLN A 53 -17.23 12.35 6.50
N SER A 54 -17.25 12.75 7.76
CA SER A 54 -16.27 13.65 8.36
C SER A 54 -15.96 13.19 9.79
N THR A 55 -14.70 12.97 10.07
CA THR A 55 -14.24 12.56 11.41
C THR A 55 -14.04 13.76 12.33
N LEU A 56 -13.60 14.89 11.78
CA LEU A 56 -13.29 16.11 12.54
C LEU A 56 -14.39 17.18 12.47
N VAL A 57 -15.51 16.88 11.80
CA VAL A 57 -16.73 17.72 11.75
C VAL A 57 -16.59 19.02 10.93
N ASN A 58 -15.42 19.40 10.49
CA ASN A 58 -15.21 20.64 9.71
C ASN A 58 -15.35 20.41 8.20
N ASN A 59 -14.51 19.53 7.66
CA ASN A 59 -14.50 19.17 6.24
C ASN A 59 -14.69 17.66 6.07
N VAL A 60 -14.96 17.27 4.84
CA VAL A 60 -15.14 15.88 4.46
C VAL A 60 -13.79 15.13 4.44
N ASP A 61 -13.81 13.89 4.88
CA ASP A 61 -12.66 12.99 4.79
C ASP A 61 -12.47 12.52 3.33
N VAL A 62 -11.25 12.61 2.83
CA VAL A 62 -10.89 12.24 1.46
C VAL A 62 -10.24 10.87 1.44
N TYR A 63 -10.81 9.98 0.64
CA TYR A 63 -10.28 8.64 0.40
C TYR A 63 -9.61 8.61 -0.97
N GLN A 64 -8.37 8.17 -0.98
CA GLN A 64 -7.58 8.09 -2.20
C GLN A 64 -7.61 6.67 -2.78
N PHE A 65 -7.60 6.58 -4.10
CA PHE A 65 -7.36 5.34 -4.82
C PHE A 65 -6.41 5.58 -5.99
N ILE A 66 -5.63 4.57 -6.32
CA ILE A 66 -4.65 4.62 -7.40
C ILE A 66 -5.10 3.64 -8.49
N VAL A 67 -5.16 4.11 -9.71
CA VAL A 67 -5.32 3.28 -10.90
C VAL A 67 -3.98 3.25 -11.61
N CYS A 68 -3.42 2.07 -11.77
CA CYS A 68 -2.18 1.89 -12.50
C CYS A 68 -2.30 0.76 -13.53
N ALA A 69 -1.75 0.97 -14.71
CA ALA A 69 -1.57 -0.08 -15.69
C ALA A 69 -0.40 -1.00 -15.29
N ALA A 70 -0.33 -2.17 -15.90
CA ALA A 70 0.87 -2.99 -15.83
C ALA A 70 2.07 -2.16 -16.29
N ASP A 71 3.20 -2.28 -15.59
CA ASP A 71 4.42 -1.53 -15.87
C ASP A 71 4.30 0.01 -15.72
N GLY A 72 3.25 0.52 -15.08
CA GLY A 72 3.09 1.96 -14.81
C GLY A 72 4.11 2.49 -13.79
N TRP A 73 4.60 1.64 -12.91
CA TRP A 73 5.64 1.93 -11.93
C TRP A 73 6.56 0.72 -11.73
N SER A 74 7.78 0.96 -11.34
CA SER A 74 8.75 -0.10 -11.04
C SER A 74 9.47 0.14 -9.72
N GLN A 75 9.92 -0.97 -9.16
CA GLN A 75 10.80 -0.97 -8.00
C GLN A 75 12.17 -1.47 -8.44
N VAL A 76 13.19 -0.64 -8.22
CA VAL A 76 14.57 -0.95 -8.59
C VAL A 76 15.38 -1.18 -7.32
N ALA A 77 16.10 -2.28 -7.29
CA ALA A 77 17.08 -2.59 -6.26
C ALA A 77 18.47 -2.06 -6.63
N LEU A 78 19.32 -1.84 -5.65
CA LEU A 78 20.72 -1.51 -5.91
C LEU A 78 21.42 -2.73 -6.52
N ARG A 79 22.15 -2.52 -7.61
CA ARG A 79 22.91 -3.58 -8.29
C ARG A 79 23.86 -4.31 -7.32
N GLY A 80 23.73 -5.62 -7.23
CA GLY A 80 24.49 -6.46 -6.29
C GLY A 80 23.95 -6.45 -4.85
N LYS A 81 22.82 -5.77 -4.59
CA LYS A 81 22.12 -5.72 -3.31
C LYS A 81 20.60 -5.88 -3.51
N GLU A 82 20.23 -6.85 -4.32
CA GLU A 82 18.84 -7.10 -4.75
C GLU A 82 18.02 -7.77 -3.64
N SER A 83 18.68 -8.43 -2.70
CA SER A 83 18.04 -9.02 -1.53
C SER A 83 18.34 -8.25 -0.25
N MET A 84 17.50 -8.46 0.74
CA MET A 84 17.75 -7.95 2.09
C MET A 84 18.96 -8.67 2.69
N ASP A 85 19.92 -7.88 3.17
CA ASP A 85 21.10 -8.37 3.88
C ASP A 85 20.80 -8.41 5.38
N VAL A 86 20.68 -9.61 5.93
CA VAL A 86 20.37 -9.84 7.33
C VAL A 86 21.64 -10.20 8.08
N THR A 87 21.99 -9.41 9.07
CA THR A 87 23.13 -9.63 9.94
C THR A 87 22.64 -10.00 11.34
N PHE A 88 23.16 -11.10 11.85
CA PHE A 88 22.88 -11.56 13.21
C PHE A 88 24.17 -11.69 14.00
N LEU A 89 24.27 -10.98 15.11
CA LEU A 89 25.39 -11.07 16.05
C LEU A 89 24.86 -11.72 17.34
N PRO A 90 25.23 -12.98 17.64
CA PRO A 90 24.77 -13.64 18.86
C PRO A 90 25.40 -13.04 20.12
N THR A 91 24.82 -13.29 21.25
CA THR A 91 25.41 -13.01 22.57
C THR A 91 26.72 -13.80 22.75
N GLY A 92 27.68 -13.22 23.48
CA GLY A 92 29.01 -13.81 23.66
C GLY A 92 30.10 -13.20 22.76
N MET A 93 29.72 -12.47 21.70
CA MET A 93 30.67 -11.75 20.87
C MET A 93 31.01 -10.40 21.53
N LYS A 94 32.27 -10.25 21.90
CA LYS A 94 32.79 -9.02 22.50
C LYS A 94 32.99 -7.93 21.45
N SER A 95 32.47 -6.75 21.70
CA SER A 95 32.64 -5.56 20.86
C SER A 95 33.14 -4.37 21.70
N LYS A 96 33.56 -3.31 21.00
CA LYS A 96 34.00 -2.08 21.69
C LYS A 96 32.89 -1.45 22.53
N SER A 97 31.63 -1.59 22.12
CA SER A 97 30.44 -1.09 22.82
C SER A 97 29.87 -2.07 23.85
N ASP A 98 30.29 -3.33 23.79
CA ASP A 98 29.87 -4.38 24.72
C ASP A 98 31.06 -5.33 24.99
N PRO A 99 31.99 -4.93 25.91
CA PRO A 99 33.20 -5.72 26.20
C PRO A 99 32.91 -7.07 26.85
N HIS A 100 31.76 -7.24 27.47
CA HIS A 100 31.36 -8.49 28.11
C HIS A 100 30.53 -9.43 27.22
N GLY A 101 30.07 -8.93 26.04
CA GLY A 101 29.29 -9.73 25.11
C GLY A 101 27.90 -10.12 25.63
N GLN A 102 27.27 -9.27 26.43
CA GLN A 102 25.97 -9.55 27.02
C GLN A 102 24.79 -9.27 26.10
N ARG A 103 25.04 -8.58 24.99
CA ARG A 103 24.00 -8.15 24.02
C ARG A 103 24.17 -8.87 22.71
N GLY A 104 23.05 -9.31 22.13
CA GLY A 104 22.96 -9.72 20.73
C GLY A 104 22.32 -8.64 19.90
N TYR A 105 22.66 -8.59 18.60
CA TYR A 105 22.12 -7.64 17.65
C TYR A 105 21.59 -8.40 16.41
N ALA A 106 20.41 -8.00 15.96
CA ALA A 106 19.89 -8.38 14.67
C ALA A 106 19.66 -7.12 13.85
N GLY A 107 20.19 -7.08 12.65
CA GLY A 107 20.04 -5.95 11.74
C GLY A 107 19.65 -6.44 10.36
N ALA A 108 18.90 -5.62 9.64
CA ALA A 108 18.58 -5.87 8.25
C ALA A 108 18.79 -4.58 7.45
N ILE A 109 19.46 -4.70 6.31
CA ILE A 109 19.69 -3.59 5.39
C ILE A 109 19.15 -3.99 4.02
N TRP A 110 18.37 -3.10 3.42
CA TRP A 110 17.91 -3.26 2.05
C TRP A 110 17.93 -1.92 1.32
N TRP A 111 18.04 -2.00 0.01
CA TRP A 111 18.11 -0.83 -0.85
C TRP A 111 17.04 -0.95 -1.92
N LYS A 112 16.19 0.03 -2.01
CA LYS A 112 15.15 0.11 -3.05
C LYS A 112 14.93 1.53 -3.48
N ALA A 113 14.59 1.71 -4.73
CA ALA A 113 14.03 2.94 -5.28
C ALA A 113 12.72 2.59 -5.99
N VAL A 114 11.77 3.49 -5.93
CA VAL A 114 10.50 3.36 -6.65
C VAL A 114 10.43 4.52 -7.63
N MET A 115 10.09 4.21 -8.87
CA MET A 115 9.91 5.21 -9.91
C MET A 115 8.64 4.94 -10.72
N VAL A 116 8.04 6.00 -11.21
CA VAL A 116 6.94 5.92 -12.17
C VAL A 116 7.56 5.87 -13.56
N GLU A 117 7.33 4.77 -14.28
CA GLU A 117 7.86 4.56 -15.63
C GLU A 117 7.16 5.48 -16.64
N ASN A 118 5.85 5.53 -16.57
CA ASN A 118 5.05 6.37 -17.43
C ASN A 118 3.94 7.05 -16.63
N PRO A 119 4.00 8.37 -16.41
CA PRO A 119 2.97 9.08 -15.66
C PRO A 119 1.58 9.03 -16.31
N GLY A 120 1.48 8.78 -17.61
CA GLY A 120 0.21 8.58 -18.30
C GLY A 120 -0.49 7.24 -17.96
N TRP A 121 0.20 6.31 -17.32
CA TRP A 121 -0.31 4.99 -16.95
C TRP A 121 -0.66 4.90 -15.47
N VAL A 122 -0.52 5.98 -14.74
CA VAL A 122 -0.86 6.06 -13.32
C VAL A 122 -1.79 7.25 -13.10
N ALA A 123 -2.91 7.01 -12.45
CA ALA A 123 -3.86 8.04 -12.07
C ALA A 123 -4.23 7.89 -10.60
N VAL A 124 -4.39 9.01 -9.92
CA VAL A 124 -4.88 9.06 -8.53
C VAL A 124 -6.26 9.68 -8.56
N GLY A 125 -7.22 9.02 -7.92
CA GLY A 125 -8.55 9.55 -7.71
C GLY A 125 -8.79 9.81 -6.22
N GLU A 126 -9.57 10.84 -5.95
CA GLU A 126 -9.95 11.24 -4.60
C GLU A 126 -11.49 11.26 -4.50
N VAL A 127 -12.02 10.64 -3.47
CA VAL A 127 -13.48 10.52 -3.28
C VAL A 127 -13.86 10.76 -1.82
N GLY A 128 -15.01 11.38 -1.62
CA GLY A 128 -15.70 11.40 -0.33
C GLY A 128 -16.70 10.24 -0.28
N ILE A 129 -16.91 9.65 0.88
CA ILE A 129 -17.91 8.61 1.10
C ILE A 129 -19.09 9.15 1.88
N PRO A 130 -20.33 8.65 1.61
CA PRO A 130 -21.49 9.00 2.43
C PRO A 130 -21.29 8.59 3.89
N ALA A 131 -21.76 9.41 4.81
CA ALA A 131 -21.89 9.04 6.21
C ALA A 131 -22.91 7.90 6.33
N LEU A 132 -22.55 6.83 7.03
CA LEU A 132 -23.42 5.68 7.29
C LEU A 132 -24.39 5.96 8.44
#